data_ee804ab305a4553a02b04b086be7be62
#
_entry.id   ee804ab305a4553a02b04b086be7be62
#
_cell.length_a   1.000
_cell.length_b   1.000
_cell.length_c   1.000
_cell.angle_alpha   90.00
_cell.angle_beta   90.00
_cell.angle_gamma   90.00
#
_symmetry.space_group_name_H-M   'P 1'
#
loop_
_entity.id
_entity.type
_entity.pdbx_description
1 polymer ?
#
loop_
_entity_poly.entity_id
_entity_poly.type
_entity_poly.pdbx_seq_one_letter_code
_entity_poly.pdbx_strand_id
1 'polypeptide(L)'
;RRFMIADMLDGKIEKQERKPEPDFEEYNKIKKYLIDIKGKDVYFDSHIEIDLGMDSLDMVEFQYFLDLNYGIKEENLISKHPTLLELANYIKDNRNQERIGNLDWKEILNKDTSAKLPSSSFIAVFFKFLSFIVFKTFFRVKVKGKEKIEKDKPTIFVANHQSFLDGFLFNYSVPLKVMKKTYFLATVIHFKSSLMKFMADSSNVVLVDMNKDIAEVMQILAKLLKENKNIAIYPEGTRTRDGKIDKFKKAFAILAKELNVDVQPYVISGAYELFPANKKFPRPGKITVEFLDKIKVENLTYDEIVNKTYTVIKNKIES
;
A
#
# COMPACT_ATOMS: atom_id res chain seq x y z
N ARG A 1 -22.34 16.26 -6.89
CA ARG A 1 -21.30 16.54 -7.90
C ARG A 1 -21.84 16.94 -9.29
N ARG A 2 -22.93 16.35 -9.79
CA ARG A 2 -23.57 16.78 -11.07
C ARG A 2 -24.12 18.20 -11.00
N PHE A 3 -24.72 18.62 -9.89
CA PHE A 3 -25.26 19.96 -9.70
C PHE A 3 -24.16 21.03 -9.64
N MET A 4 -23.02 20.78 -8.94
CA MET A 4 -21.90 21.73 -8.89
C MET A 4 -21.25 22.02 -10.26
N ILE A 5 -21.26 21.07 -11.19
CA ILE A 5 -20.70 21.29 -12.54
C ILE A 5 -21.64 22.16 -13.38
N ALA A 6 -22.95 22.01 -13.23
CA ALA A 6 -23.93 22.87 -13.93
C ALA A 6 -23.82 24.33 -13.46
N ASP A 7 -23.71 24.56 -12.14
CA ASP A 7 -23.60 25.93 -11.56
C ASP A 7 -22.28 26.61 -11.91
N MET A 8 -21.20 25.86 -12.15
CA MET A 8 -19.93 26.41 -12.66
C MET A 8 -20.01 26.92 -14.09
N LEU A 9 -20.90 26.37 -14.91
CA LEU A 9 -21.09 26.79 -16.30
C LEU A 9 -21.93 28.06 -16.44
N ASP A 10 -22.80 28.37 -15.46
CA ASP A 10 -23.67 29.53 -15.48
C ASP A 10 -23.14 30.76 -14.71
N GLY A 11 -21.95 30.68 -14.15
CA GLY A 11 -21.28 31.81 -13.48
C GLY A 11 -21.97 32.31 -12.20
N LYS A 12 -22.95 31.59 -11.66
CA LYS A 12 -23.62 31.88 -10.40
C LYS A 12 -23.07 31.00 -9.30
N ILE A 13 -21.92 31.34 -8.73
CA ILE A 13 -21.50 30.83 -7.43
C ILE A 13 -22.18 31.71 -6.38
N GLU A 14 -23.40 31.37 -5.97
CA GLU A 14 -23.90 31.88 -4.69
C GLU A 14 -23.00 31.25 -3.60
N LYS A 15 -22.35 32.12 -2.81
CA LYS A 15 -21.72 31.70 -1.55
C LYS A 15 -22.85 31.18 -0.66
N GLN A 16 -23.05 29.87 -0.65
CA GLN A 16 -23.91 29.26 0.36
C GLN A 16 -23.32 29.66 1.71
N GLU A 17 -24.10 30.38 2.53
CA GLU A 17 -23.78 30.61 3.93
C GLU A 17 -23.61 29.23 4.57
N ARG A 18 -22.38 28.92 4.96
CA ARG A 18 -22.09 27.65 5.65
C ARG A 18 -22.84 27.67 6.96
N LYS A 19 -23.59 26.60 7.23
CA LYS A 19 -24.21 26.37 8.54
C LYS A 19 -23.11 26.48 9.62
N PRO A 20 -23.42 27.02 10.81
CA PRO A 20 -22.45 27.08 11.89
C PRO A 20 -21.89 25.68 12.18
N GLU A 21 -20.59 25.61 12.37
CA GLU A 21 -19.90 24.35 12.73
C GLU A 21 -20.44 23.85 14.06
N PRO A 22 -20.72 22.55 14.20
CA PRO A 22 -21.09 21.96 15.48
C PRO A 22 -19.96 22.13 16.49
N ASP A 23 -20.31 22.34 17.77
CA ASP A 23 -19.35 22.50 18.86
C ASP A 23 -19.69 21.51 20.00
N PHE A 24 -19.08 20.31 19.92
CA PHE A 24 -19.10 19.32 20.98
C PHE A 24 -17.81 18.48 20.95
N GLU A 25 -17.48 17.86 22.04
CA GLU A 25 -16.18 17.26 22.30
C GLU A 25 -15.74 16.24 21.22
N GLU A 26 -16.61 15.26 20.93
CA GLU A 26 -16.31 14.20 19.97
C GLU A 26 -16.06 14.78 18.57
N TYR A 27 -16.91 15.72 18.15
CA TYR A 27 -16.76 16.41 16.88
C TYR A 27 -15.41 17.11 16.77
N ASN A 28 -15.06 17.92 17.76
CA ASN A 28 -13.83 18.70 17.77
C ASN A 28 -12.59 17.80 17.79
N LYS A 29 -12.62 16.72 18.58
CA LYS A 29 -11.51 15.77 18.71
C LYS A 29 -11.30 14.97 17.43
N ILE A 30 -12.38 14.50 16.80
CA ILE A 30 -12.31 13.77 15.53
C ILE A 30 -11.87 14.71 14.39
N LYS A 31 -12.44 15.91 14.32
CA LYS A 31 -12.06 16.92 13.33
C LYS A 31 -10.57 17.24 13.41
N LYS A 32 -10.06 17.50 14.63
CA LYS A 32 -8.63 17.76 14.85
C LYS A 32 -7.76 16.60 14.36
N TYR A 33 -8.12 15.38 14.72
CA TYR A 33 -7.38 14.19 14.28
C TYR A 33 -7.33 14.08 12.75
N LEU A 34 -8.46 14.27 12.06
CA LEU A 34 -8.53 14.21 10.60
C LEU A 34 -7.72 15.33 9.92
N ILE A 35 -7.70 16.53 10.48
CA ILE A 35 -6.85 17.65 10.02
C ILE A 35 -5.38 17.29 10.18
N ASP A 36 -4.98 16.77 11.34
CA ASP A 36 -3.60 16.42 11.65
C ASP A 36 -3.04 15.34 10.70
N ILE A 37 -3.87 14.32 10.33
CA ILE A 37 -3.42 13.26 9.42
C ILE A 37 -3.39 13.73 7.96
N LYS A 38 -4.38 14.53 7.53
CA LYS A 38 -4.55 14.83 6.10
C LYS A 38 -3.99 16.19 5.69
N GLY A 39 -3.69 17.09 6.65
CA GLY A 39 -3.22 18.44 6.37
C GLY A 39 -4.19 19.29 5.52
N LYS A 40 -5.49 19.00 5.63
CA LYS A 40 -6.57 19.66 4.87
C LYS A 40 -7.63 20.19 5.82
N ASP A 41 -8.36 21.23 5.38
CA ASP A 41 -9.56 21.65 6.08
C ASP A 41 -10.64 20.58 6.05
N VAL A 42 -11.26 20.34 7.20
CA VAL A 42 -12.32 19.35 7.39
C VAL A 42 -13.56 20.09 7.90
N TYR A 43 -14.71 19.86 7.26
CA TYR A 43 -15.98 20.46 7.59
C TYR A 43 -16.97 19.40 8.07
N PHE A 44 -18.06 19.83 8.70
CA PHE A 44 -19.05 18.93 9.26
C PHE A 44 -19.69 17.97 8.23
N ASP A 45 -19.81 18.40 6.98
CA ASP A 45 -20.36 17.65 5.85
C ASP A 45 -19.29 16.94 5.00
N SER A 46 -18.01 17.05 5.38
CA SER A 46 -16.92 16.38 4.66
C SER A 46 -17.09 14.87 4.70
N HIS A 47 -17.12 14.23 3.54
CA HIS A 47 -17.11 12.79 3.41
C HIS A 47 -15.71 12.25 3.73
N ILE A 48 -15.58 11.51 4.83
CA ILE A 48 -14.31 11.10 5.43
C ILE A 48 -13.41 10.37 4.41
N GLU A 49 -13.94 9.42 3.66
CA GLU A 49 -13.16 8.64 2.69
C GLU A 49 -12.90 9.44 1.40
N ILE A 50 -13.95 10.05 0.83
CA ILE A 50 -13.90 10.63 -0.53
C ILE A 50 -13.25 12.01 -0.52
N ASP A 51 -13.73 12.95 0.32
CA ASP A 51 -13.28 14.35 0.29
C ASP A 51 -11.90 14.50 0.93
N LEU A 52 -11.61 13.72 1.98
CA LEU A 52 -10.32 13.73 2.62
C LEU A 52 -9.29 12.85 1.87
N GLY A 53 -9.74 11.96 0.98
CA GLY A 53 -8.89 11.04 0.25
C GLY A 53 -8.18 10.07 1.21
N MET A 54 -8.94 9.53 2.16
CA MET A 54 -8.43 8.50 3.08
C MET A 54 -8.10 7.24 2.30
N ASP A 55 -6.89 6.75 2.44
CA ASP A 55 -6.55 5.43 1.92
C ASP A 55 -6.86 4.33 2.94
N SER A 56 -6.66 3.09 2.54
CA SER A 56 -6.98 1.95 3.42
C SER A 56 -6.17 1.94 4.71
N LEU A 57 -4.95 2.48 4.73
CA LEU A 57 -4.14 2.59 5.94
C LEU A 57 -4.63 3.72 6.84
N ASP A 58 -4.94 4.89 6.26
CA ASP A 58 -5.56 6.00 6.96
C ASP A 58 -6.87 5.56 7.66
N MET A 59 -7.67 4.73 6.96
CA MET A 59 -8.92 4.19 7.51
C MET A 59 -8.69 3.28 8.71
N VAL A 60 -7.64 2.47 8.71
CA VAL A 60 -7.26 1.63 9.86
C VAL A 60 -6.73 2.47 11.00
N GLU A 61 -5.86 3.44 10.74
CA GLU A 61 -5.39 4.36 11.77
C GLU A 61 -6.55 5.12 12.40
N PHE A 62 -7.50 5.54 11.59
CA PHE A 62 -8.69 6.24 12.07
C PHE A 62 -9.63 5.30 12.86
N GLN A 63 -9.88 4.09 12.38
CA GLN A 63 -10.68 3.11 13.14
C GLN A 63 -10.03 2.77 14.49
N TYR A 64 -8.71 2.64 14.53
CA TYR A 64 -7.99 2.41 15.77
C TYR A 64 -8.04 3.63 16.70
N PHE A 65 -7.95 4.84 16.17
CA PHE A 65 -8.19 6.06 16.93
C PHE A 65 -9.58 6.07 17.59
N LEU A 66 -10.62 5.64 16.85
CA LEU A 66 -11.98 5.54 17.37
C LEU A 66 -12.10 4.47 18.46
N ASP A 67 -11.48 3.30 18.29
CA ASP A 67 -11.45 2.24 19.32
C ASP A 67 -10.76 2.72 20.59
N LEU A 68 -9.57 3.32 20.47
CA LEU A 68 -8.80 3.79 21.60
C LEU A 68 -9.45 4.93 22.38
N ASN A 69 -10.07 5.88 21.67
CA ASN A 69 -10.61 7.07 22.30
C ASN A 69 -12.07 6.92 22.76
N TYR A 70 -12.82 6.01 22.11
CA TYR A 70 -14.27 5.88 22.35
C TYR A 70 -14.73 4.44 22.58
N GLY A 71 -13.83 3.45 22.47
CA GLY A 71 -14.15 2.03 22.66
C GLY A 71 -15.04 1.43 21.55
N ILE A 72 -15.06 2.04 20.36
CA ILE A 72 -15.94 1.64 19.25
C ILE A 72 -15.18 0.76 18.26
N LYS A 73 -15.57 -0.52 18.16
CA LYS A 73 -14.95 -1.55 17.31
C LYS A 73 -15.82 -1.99 16.12
N GLU A 74 -16.86 -1.26 15.81
CA GLU A 74 -17.82 -1.65 14.79
C GLU A 74 -17.17 -1.68 13.40
N GLU A 75 -17.29 -2.81 12.71
CA GLU A 75 -16.88 -2.95 11.32
C GLU A 75 -17.75 -2.08 10.40
N ASN A 76 -17.14 -1.45 9.40
CA ASN A 76 -17.78 -0.58 8.43
C ASN A 76 -18.48 0.68 9.04
N LEU A 77 -18.06 1.11 10.22
CA LEU A 77 -18.62 2.28 10.90
C LEU A 77 -18.60 3.53 10.00
N ILE A 78 -17.47 3.81 9.37
CA ILE A 78 -17.29 4.98 8.51
C ILE A 78 -18.16 4.90 7.25
N SER A 79 -18.36 3.70 6.71
CA SER A 79 -19.28 3.50 5.56
C SER A 79 -20.74 3.72 5.93
N LYS A 80 -21.13 3.47 7.20
CA LYS A 80 -22.47 3.73 7.72
C LYS A 80 -22.69 5.21 8.07
N HIS A 81 -21.62 5.87 8.52
CA HIS A 81 -21.61 7.28 8.94
C HIS A 81 -20.51 8.02 8.16
N PRO A 82 -20.74 8.28 6.86
CA PRO A 82 -19.68 8.71 5.96
C PRO A 82 -19.22 10.15 6.15
N THR A 83 -20.02 11.02 6.80
CA THR A 83 -19.62 12.40 7.07
C THR A 83 -19.10 12.59 8.49
N LEU A 84 -18.28 13.62 8.70
CA LEU A 84 -17.75 13.94 10.02
C LEU A 84 -18.85 14.11 11.07
N LEU A 85 -19.95 14.81 10.72
CA LEU A 85 -21.03 15.08 11.66
C LEU A 85 -21.80 13.80 12.01
N GLU A 86 -22.14 12.97 11.02
CA GLU A 86 -22.84 11.69 11.25
C GLU A 86 -22.03 10.79 12.16
N LEU A 87 -20.73 10.65 11.87
CA LEU A 87 -19.83 9.84 12.68
C LEU A 87 -19.68 10.39 14.10
N ALA A 88 -19.49 11.71 14.26
CA ALA A 88 -19.34 12.32 15.57
C ALA A 88 -20.60 12.19 16.43
N ASN A 89 -21.79 12.33 15.85
CA ASN A 89 -23.05 12.10 16.56
C ASN A 89 -23.20 10.63 16.98
N TYR A 90 -22.92 9.69 16.07
CA TYR A 90 -22.96 8.27 16.41
C TYR A 90 -22.02 7.94 17.59
N ILE A 91 -20.81 8.47 17.56
CA ILE A 91 -19.82 8.25 18.63
C ILE A 91 -20.29 8.85 19.95
N LYS A 92 -20.82 10.06 19.92
CA LYS A 92 -21.39 10.72 21.11
C LYS A 92 -22.45 9.85 21.80
N ASP A 93 -23.31 9.19 21.02
CA ASP A 93 -24.42 8.39 21.52
C ASP A 93 -24.01 6.97 21.94
N ASN A 94 -22.90 6.44 21.40
CA ASN A 94 -22.52 5.02 21.55
C ASN A 94 -21.15 4.79 22.20
N ARG A 95 -20.48 5.83 22.70
CA ARG A 95 -19.17 5.65 23.37
C ARG A 95 -19.29 4.83 24.65
N ASN A 96 -18.43 3.81 24.78
CA ASN A 96 -18.48 2.90 25.93
C ASN A 96 -17.49 3.21 27.04
N GLN A 97 -16.27 3.69 26.72
CA GLN A 97 -15.26 4.14 27.67
C GLN A 97 -14.13 4.89 26.95
N GLU A 98 -13.65 5.97 27.54
CA GLU A 98 -12.42 6.62 27.05
C GLU A 98 -11.19 5.78 27.46
N ARG A 99 -10.49 5.25 26.48
CA ARG A 99 -9.12 4.79 26.63
C ARG A 99 -8.24 5.83 25.95
N ILE A 100 -7.53 6.64 26.71
CA ILE A 100 -6.55 7.59 26.17
C ILE A 100 -5.35 6.77 25.70
N GLY A 101 -5.17 6.66 24.38
CA GLY A 101 -4.04 5.95 23.79
C GLY A 101 -3.70 6.50 22.39
N ASN A 102 -2.44 6.44 22.05
CA ASN A 102 -1.96 6.66 20.68
C ASN A 102 -1.83 5.31 19.96
N LEU A 103 -1.99 5.32 18.63
CA LEU A 103 -1.74 4.15 17.80
C LEU A 103 -0.31 3.66 18.00
N ASP A 104 -0.14 2.46 18.54
CA ASP A 104 1.15 1.79 18.66
C ASP A 104 1.26 0.68 17.61
N TRP A 105 1.86 1.03 16.47
CA TRP A 105 2.15 0.05 15.41
C TRP A 105 3.02 -1.09 15.92
N LYS A 106 3.90 -0.84 16.88
CA LYS A 106 4.75 -1.88 17.46
C LYS A 106 3.92 -2.94 18.18
N GLU A 107 2.87 -2.55 18.90
CA GLU A 107 1.94 -3.48 19.53
C GLU A 107 1.17 -4.28 18.47
N ILE A 108 0.61 -3.60 17.44
CA ILE A 108 -0.16 -4.24 16.37
C ILE A 108 0.69 -5.27 15.63
N LEU A 109 1.90 -4.91 15.22
CA LEU A 109 2.80 -5.79 14.46
C LEU A 109 3.38 -6.94 15.29
N ASN A 110 3.25 -6.88 16.61
CA ASN A 110 3.68 -7.96 17.52
C ASN A 110 2.56 -8.96 17.86
N LYS A 111 1.32 -8.68 17.50
CA LYS A 111 0.22 -9.66 17.67
C LYS A 111 0.46 -10.84 16.72
N ASP A 112 0.25 -12.04 17.27
CA ASP A 112 0.33 -13.27 16.47
C ASP A 112 -0.83 -13.34 15.48
N THR A 113 -0.52 -13.77 14.26
CA THR A 113 -1.52 -14.10 13.25
C THR A 113 -1.52 -15.58 12.97
N SER A 114 -2.71 -16.17 12.93
CA SER A 114 -2.93 -17.57 12.54
C SER A 114 -2.90 -17.79 11.02
N ALA A 115 -2.67 -16.73 10.23
CA ALA A 115 -2.67 -16.81 8.78
C ALA A 115 -1.63 -17.83 8.29
N LYS A 116 -2.09 -18.74 7.44
CA LYS A 116 -1.23 -19.72 6.77
C LYS A 116 -0.45 -19.03 5.66
N LEU A 117 0.87 -19.03 5.78
CA LEU A 117 1.74 -18.44 4.78
C LEU A 117 1.88 -19.37 3.57
N PRO A 118 1.82 -18.85 2.34
CA PRO A 118 2.16 -19.61 1.15
C PRO A 118 3.64 -20.01 1.18
N SER A 119 3.99 -21.08 0.51
CA SER A 119 5.38 -21.53 0.42
C SER A 119 5.84 -21.65 -1.02
N SER A 120 7.07 -21.19 -1.32
CA SER A 120 7.62 -21.38 -2.66
C SER A 120 7.80 -22.86 -2.93
N SER A 121 7.09 -23.33 -3.94
CA SER A 121 7.19 -24.72 -4.39
C SER A 121 8.24 -24.88 -5.50
N PHE A 122 8.53 -26.12 -5.86
CA PHE A 122 9.33 -26.44 -7.03
C PHE A 122 8.72 -25.79 -8.32
N ILE A 123 7.42 -25.61 -8.35
CA ILE A 123 6.67 -24.96 -9.43
C ILE A 123 7.12 -23.52 -9.65
N ALA A 124 7.33 -22.74 -8.60
CA ALA A 124 7.84 -21.36 -8.73
C ALA A 124 9.23 -21.31 -9.37
N VAL A 125 10.09 -22.29 -9.02
CA VAL A 125 11.43 -22.42 -9.63
C VAL A 125 11.33 -22.79 -11.11
N PHE A 126 10.45 -23.72 -11.46
CA PHE A 126 10.18 -24.11 -12.84
C PHE A 126 9.68 -22.92 -13.68
N PHE A 127 8.70 -22.17 -13.18
CA PHE A 127 8.21 -20.97 -13.85
C PHE A 127 9.27 -19.88 -13.97
N LYS A 128 10.13 -19.72 -12.99
CA LYS A 128 11.29 -18.81 -13.11
C LYS A 128 12.18 -19.23 -14.29
N PHE A 129 12.46 -20.50 -14.44
CA PHE A 129 13.30 -21.00 -15.52
C PHE A 129 12.64 -20.82 -16.90
N LEU A 130 11.34 -21.12 -16.98
CA LEU A 130 10.58 -20.91 -18.20
C LEU A 130 10.48 -19.42 -18.59
N SER A 131 10.23 -18.56 -17.61
CA SER A 131 10.16 -17.11 -17.82
C SER A 131 11.49 -16.51 -18.26
N PHE A 132 12.62 -17.15 -17.94
CA PHE A 132 13.95 -16.66 -18.30
C PHE A 132 14.11 -16.49 -19.82
N ILE A 133 13.64 -17.43 -20.61
CA ILE A 133 13.74 -17.36 -22.08
C ILE A 133 12.90 -16.17 -22.57
N VAL A 134 11.66 -16.04 -22.09
CA VAL A 134 10.73 -14.97 -22.50
C VAL A 134 11.29 -13.59 -22.12
N PHE A 135 11.77 -13.42 -20.89
CA PHE A 135 12.30 -12.14 -20.45
C PHE A 135 13.62 -11.77 -21.12
N LYS A 136 14.45 -12.75 -21.45
CA LYS A 136 15.72 -12.53 -22.16
C LYS A 136 15.52 -12.19 -23.64
N THR A 137 14.61 -12.90 -24.35
CA THR A 137 14.43 -12.77 -25.78
C THR A 137 13.34 -11.79 -26.18
N PHE A 138 12.13 -11.98 -25.68
CA PHE A 138 10.95 -11.18 -26.06
C PHE A 138 10.97 -9.78 -25.43
N PHE A 139 11.27 -9.71 -24.12
CA PHE A 139 11.33 -8.42 -23.40
C PHE A 139 12.74 -7.84 -23.30
N ARG A 140 13.77 -8.57 -23.71
CA ARG A 140 15.18 -8.13 -23.68
C ARG A 140 15.55 -7.44 -22.36
N VAL A 141 15.17 -8.06 -21.22
CA VAL A 141 15.31 -7.48 -19.89
C VAL A 141 16.79 -7.27 -19.55
N LYS A 142 17.13 -6.03 -19.19
CA LYS A 142 18.42 -5.68 -18.60
C LYS A 142 18.27 -5.50 -17.10
N VAL A 143 19.17 -6.11 -16.34
CA VAL A 143 19.18 -5.97 -14.88
C VAL A 143 20.47 -5.29 -14.46
N LYS A 144 20.35 -4.21 -13.68
CA LYS A 144 21.46 -3.43 -13.14
C LYS A 144 21.41 -3.44 -11.60
N GLY A 145 22.53 -3.20 -10.95
CA GLY A 145 22.62 -3.09 -9.50
C GLY A 145 22.38 -4.40 -8.75
N LYS A 146 22.58 -5.58 -9.37
CA LYS A 146 22.41 -6.89 -8.70
C LYS A 146 23.33 -7.08 -7.51
N GLU A 147 24.49 -6.46 -7.52
CA GLU A 147 25.48 -6.47 -6.45
C GLU A 147 24.99 -5.77 -5.17
N LYS A 148 24.00 -4.88 -5.29
CA LYS A 148 23.40 -4.14 -4.17
C LYS A 148 22.38 -4.97 -3.38
N ILE A 149 21.96 -6.14 -3.91
CA ILE A 149 20.92 -6.96 -3.32
C ILE A 149 21.44 -7.70 -2.08
N GLU A 150 20.81 -7.44 -0.94
CA GLU A 150 21.07 -8.17 0.30
C GLU A 150 20.48 -9.61 0.21
N LYS A 151 21.26 -10.60 0.66
CA LYS A 151 20.89 -12.02 0.54
C LYS A 151 20.58 -12.69 1.86
N ASP A 152 21.08 -12.15 2.95
CA ASP A 152 21.11 -12.85 4.24
C ASP A 152 20.17 -12.23 5.28
N LYS A 153 19.89 -10.94 5.17
CA LYS A 153 18.96 -10.22 6.06
C LYS A 153 17.58 -10.04 5.41
N PRO A 154 16.52 -9.91 6.22
CA PRO A 154 15.21 -9.52 5.71
C PRO A 154 15.31 -8.14 5.04
N THR A 155 14.58 -7.96 3.98
CA THR A 155 14.62 -6.74 3.17
C THR A 155 13.25 -6.42 2.64
N ILE A 156 12.86 -5.14 2.69
CA ILE A 156 11.66 -4.63 2.05
C ILE A 156 12.03 -4.06 0.69
N PHE A 157 11.68 -4.78 -0.38
CA PHE A 157 11.88 -4.30 -1.76
C PHE A 157 10.72 -3.39 -2.14
N VAL A 158 11.05 -2.20 -2.66
CA VAL A 158 10.06 -1.18 -3.03
C VAL A 158 10.31 -0.68 -4.44
N ALA A 159 9.28 -0.65 -5.29
CA ALA A 159 9.38 -0.14 -6.65
C ALA A 159 8.11 0.58 -7.12
N ASN A 160 8.22 1.26 -8.26
CA ASN A 160 7.11 1.74 -9.05
C ASN A 160 6.30 0.57 -9.65
N HIS A 161 4.98 0.77 -9.86
CA HIS A 161 4.07 -0.27 -10.34
C HIS A 161 3.56 0.03 -11.75
N GLN A 162 4.20 -0.55 -12.75
CA GLN A 162 3.94 -0.25 -14.16
C GLN A 162 3.04 -1.27 -14.86
N SER A 163 3.17 -2.55 -14.51
CA SER A 163 2.61 -3.62 -15.31
C SER A 163 2.24 -4.86 -14.49
N PHE A 164 1.41 -5.72 -15.04
CA PHE A 164 1.20 -7.07 -14.51
C PHE A 164 2.49 -7.91 -14.49
N LEU A 165 3.49 -7.51 -15.27
CA LEU A 165 4.78 -8.20 -15.34
C LEU A 165 5.69 -7.91 -14.13
N ASP A 166 5.42 -6.91 -13.32
CA ASP A 166 6.38 -6.38 -12.34
C ASP A 166 6.86 -7.43 -11.33
N GLY A 167 5.96 -8.26 -10.80
CA GLY A 167 6.34 -9.35 -9.90
C GLY A 167 7.19 -10.43 -10.58
N PHE A 168 6.90 -10.74 -11.85
CA PHE A 168 7.71 -11.68 -12.63
C PHE A 168 9.07 -11.09 -13.01
N LEU A 169 9.14 -9.79 -13.31
CA LEU A 169 10.37 -9.06 -13.58
C LEU A 169 11.28 -9.03 -12.34
N PHE A 170 10.71 -8.83 -11.16
CA PHE A 170 11.45 -8.96 -9.91
C PHE A 170 12.03 -10.37 -9.77
N ASN A 171 11.19 -11.40 -9.88
CA ASN A 171 11.62 -12.80 -9.75
C ASN A 171 12.72 -13.18 -10.76
N TYR A 172 12.63 -12.68 -12.00
CA TYR A 172 13.69 -12.83 -13.00
C TYR A 172 14.99 -12.17 -12.58
N SER A 173 14.91 -10.98 -11.96
CA SER A 173 16.05 -10.09 -11.72
C SER A 173 16.89 -10.45 -10.50
N VAL A 174 16.30 -11.15 -9.51
CA VAL A 174 16.98 -11.48 -8.25
C VAL A 174 17.61 -12.88 -8.27
N PRO A 175 18.63 -13.14 -7.42
CA PRO A 175 19.16 -14.48 -7.20
C PRO A 175 18.09 -15.45 -6.67
N LEU A 176 18.24 -16.74 -6.99
CA LEU A 176 17.27 -17.78 -6.56
C LEU A 176 17.06 -17.82 -5.03
N LYS A 177 18.12 -17.60 -4.24
CA LYS A 177 18.06 -17.54 -2.78
C LYS A 177 17.13 -16.41 -2.32
N VAL A 178 17.21 -15.23 -2.94
CA VAL A 178 16.36 -14.07 -2.63
C VAL A 178 14.92 -14.31 -3.09
N MET A 179 14.74 -14.81 -4.33
CA MET A 179 13.41 -15.13 -4.86
C MET A 179 12.63 -16.07 -3.94
N LYS A 180 13.25 -17.17 -3.48
CA LYS A 180 12.60 -18.17 -2.64
C LYS A 180 12.12 -17.66 -1.29
N LYS A 181 12.69 -16.57 -0.80
CA LYS A 181 12.30 -15.97 0.48
C LYS A 181 11.58 -14.62 0.35
N THR A 182 11.29 -14.16 -0.88
CA THR A 182 10.55 -12.91 -1.11
C THR A 182 9.08 -13.19 -1.34
N TYR A 183 8.23 -12.48 -0.63
CA TYR A 183 6.78 -12.59 -0.68
C TYR A 183 6.17 -11.33 -1.29
N PHE A 184 5.09 -11.52 -2.03
CA PHE A 184 4.30 -10.46 -2.66
C PHE A 184 2.91 -10.42 -2.05
N LEU A 185 2.30 -9.24 -2.04
CA LEU A 185 0.89 -9.07 -1.76
C LEU A 185 0.10 -8.99 -3.06
N ALA A 186 -1.03 -9.67 -3.11
CA ALA A 186 -1.97 -9.53 -4.21
C ALA A 186 -3.42 -9.59 -3.70
N THR A 187 -4.29 -8.83 -4.35
CA THR A 187 -5.72 -8.83 -4.03
C THR A 187 -6.40 -10.09 -4.53
N VAL A 188 -7.20 -10.74 -3.67
CA VAL A 188 -7.98 -11.95 -4.02
C VAL A 188 -8.86 -11.77 -5.26
N ILE A 189 -9.31 -10.54 -5.54
CA ILE A 189 -10.16 -10.21 -6.69
C ILE A 189 -9.54 -10.63 -8.03
N HIS A 190 -8.23 -10.62 -8.13
CA HIS A 190 -7.50 -11.01 -9.34
C HIS A 190 -7.26 -12.52 -9.47
N PHE A 191 -7.52 -13.29 -8.40
CA PHE A 191 -7.25 -14.74 -8.33
C PHE A 191 -8.55 -15.55 -8.20
N LYS A 192 -9.46 -15.42 -9.21
CA LYS A 192 -10.80 -16.03 -9.16
C LYS A 192 -10.81 -17.54 -9.41
N SER A 193 -9.90 -18.08 -10.22
CA SER A 193 -9.86 -19.51 -10.51
C SER A 193 -9.00 -20.29 -9.52
N SER A 194 -9.36 -21.58 -9.31
CA SER A 194 -8.59 -22.47 -8.43
C SER A 194 -7.13 -22.63 -8.89
N LEU A 195 -6.89 -22.60 -10.20
CA LEU A 195 -5.55 -22.65 -10.76
C LEU A 195 -4.74 -21.40 -10.42
N MET A 196 -5.34 -20.21 -10.50
CA MET A 196 -4.65 -18.95 -10.13
C MET A 196 -4.34 -18.90 -8.64
N LYS A 197 -5.26 -19.38 -7.77
CA LYS A 197 -5.00 -19.50 -6.33
C LYS A 197 -3.85 -20.46 -6.05
N PHE A 198 -3.86 -21.64 -6.68
CA PHE A 198 -2.77 -22.61 -6.56
C PHE A 198 -1.42 -22.03 -7.02
N MET A 199 -1.40 -21.25 -8.10
CA MET A 199 -0.18 -20.57 -8.56
C MET A 199 0.28 -19.50 -7.55
N ALA A 200 -0.63 -18.74 -6.95
CA ALA A 200 -0.30 -17.77 -5.89
C ALA A 200 0.32 -18.48 -4.68
N ASP A 201 -0.35 -19.50 -4.15
CA ASP A 201 0.12 -20.28 -3.00
C ASP A 201 1.49 -20.93 -3.25
N SER A 202 1.74 -21.32 -4.51
CA SER A 202 3.00 -21.93 -4.94
C SER A 202 4.12 -20.92 -5.24
N SER A 203 3.86 -19.63 -5.22
CA SER A 203 4.78 -18.57 -5.69
C SER A 203 5.05 -17.49 -4.66
N ASN A 204 4.87 -17.77 -3.36
CA ASN A 204 5.03 -16.79 -2.28
C ASN A 204 4.14 -15.54 -2.44
N VAL A 205 2.93 -15.69 -2.98
CA VAL A 205 1.97 -14.60 -3.09
C VAL A 205 0.96 -14.74 -1.95
N VAL A 206 0.96 -13.77 -1.05
CA VAL A 206 -0.04 -13.64 0.01
C VAL A 206 -1.27 -12.98 -0.59
N LEU A 207 -2.37 -13.73 -0.67
CA LEU A 207 -3.65 -13.22 -1.15
C LEU A 207 -4.37 -12.52 -0.01
N VAL A 208 -4.65 -11.25 -0.19
CA VAL A 208 -5.33 -10.42 0.80
C VAL A 208 -6.61 -9.83 0.24
N ASP A 209 -7.61 -9.71 1.09
CA ASP A 209 -8.80 -8.92 0.80
C ASP A 209 -8.58 -7.52 1.36
N MET A 210 -8.28 -6.58 0.48
CA MET A 210 -7.99 -5.19 0.87
C MET A 210 -9.21 -4.45 1.46
N ASN A 211 -10.39 -5.05 1.38
CA ASN A 211 -11.61 -4.54 2.01
C ASN A 211 -11.83 -5.08 3.43
N LYS A 212 -10.98 -6.02 3.87
CA LYS A 212 -10.99 -6.59 5.21
C LYS A 212 -9.84 -6.00 6.04
N ASP A 213 -9.53 -6.58 7.12
CA ASP A 213 -8.62 -6.06 8.13
C ASP A 213 -7.18 -5.84 7.62
N ILE A 214 -6.80 -4.58 7.37
CA ILE A 214 -5.43 -4.19 7.02
C ILE A 214 -4.45 -4.46 8.18
N ALA A 215 -4.91 -4.41 9.44
CA ALA A 215 -4.06 -4.76 10.57
C ALA A 215 -3.60 -6.22 10.45
N GLU A 216 -4.48 -7.13 10.05
CA GLU A 216 -4.10 -8.53 9.77
C GLU A 216 -3.07 -8.63 8.66
N VAL A 217 -3.23 -7.88 7.58
CA VAL A 217 -2.25 -7.82 6.48
C VAL A 217 -0.89 -7.36 6.99
N MET A 218 -0.86 -6.29 7.78
CA MET A 218 0.37 -5.76 8.36
C MET A 218 1.02 -6.77 9.32
N GLN A 219 0.24 -7.50 10.11
CA GLN A 219 0.72 -8.59 10.98
C GLN A 219 1.33 -9.74 10.19
N ILE A 220 0.72 -10.15 9.08
CA ILE A 220 1.25 -11.17 8.17
C ILE A 220 2.61 -10.74 7.61
N LEU A 221 2.71 -9.50 7.14
CA LEU A 221 3.97 -8.96 6.62
C LEU A 221 5.04 -8.84 7.71
N ALA A 222 4.66 -8.42 8.92
CA ALA A 222 5.56 -8.37 10.06
C ALA A 222 6.09 -9.76 10.43
N LYS A 223 5.21 -10.77 10.45
CA LYS A 223 5.59 -12.17 10.69
C LYS A 223 6.62 -12.65 9.68
N LEU A 224 6.39 -12.39 8.38
CA LEU A 224 7.34 -12.75 7.32
C LEU A 224 8.72 -12.12 7.55
N LEU A 225 8.78 -10.83 7.86
CA LEU A 225 10.05 -10.14 8.10
C LEU A 225 10.77 -10.67 9.35
N LYS A 226 10.02 -10.96 10.43
CA LYS A 226 10.55 -11.59 11.66
C LYS A 226 11.11 -12.99 11.40
N GLU A 227 10.53 -13.74 10.46
CA GLU A 227 11.01 -15.07 10.02
C GLU A 227 12.16 -14.98 8.99
N ASN A 228 12.83 -13.83 8.89
CA ASN A 228 13.93 -13.59 7.94
C ASN A 228 13.51 -13.80 6.47
N LYS A 229 12.24 -13.51 6.14
CA LYS A 229 11.74 -13.43 4.76
C LYS A 229 11.83 -12.00 4.26
N ASN A 230 11.74 -11.83 2.95
CA ASN A 230 11.64 -10.52 2.31
C ASN A 230 10.19 -10.27 1.89
N ILE A 231 9.85 -9.01 1.75
CA ILE A 231 8.61 -8.59 1.11
C ILE A 231 8.92 -7.69 -0.08
N ALA A 232 8.12 -7.76 -1.13
CA ALA A 232 8.18 -6.85 -2.27
C ALA A 232 6.85 -6.12 -2.38
N ILE A 233 6.89 -4.80 -2.30
CA ILE A 233 5.73 -3.92 -2.23
C ILE A 233 5.80 -2.88 -3.34
N TYR A 234 4.65 -2.62 -3.95
CA TYR A 234 4.42 -1.50 -4.86
C TYR A 234 3.55 -0.47 -4.13
N PRO A 235 4.15 0.56 -3.51
CA PRO A 235 3.44 1.42 -2.56
C PRO A 235 2.44 2.38 -3.19
N GLU A 236 2.37 2.46 -4.52
CA GLU A 236 1.29 3.15 -5.24
C GLU A 236 -0.07 2.46 -5.02
N GLY A 237 -0.07 1.17 -4.67
CA GLY A 237 -1.27 0.37 -4.41
C GLY A 237 -2.03 -0.08 -5.66
N THR A 238 -1.81 0.56 -6.80
CA THR A 238 -2.39 0.22 -8.10
C THR A 238 -1.35 0.41 -9.21
N ARG A 239 -1.53 -0.29 -10.33
CA ARG A 239 -0.69 -0.09 -11.51
C ARG A 239 -0.97 1.27 -12.14
N THR A 240 0.06 1.97 -12.56
CA THR A 240 -0.09 3.25 -13.24
C THR A 240 -1.01 3.16 -14.45
N ARG A 241 -1.78 4.22 -14.71
CA ARG A 241 -2.68 4.32 -15.86
C ARG A 241 -2.10 5.20 -16.97
N ASP A 242 -1.15 6.05 -16.65
CA ASP A 242 -0.54 7.04 -17.55
C ASP A 242 0.98 6.91 -17.69
N GLY A 243 1.57 5.90 -17.04
CA GLY A 243 3.01 5.66 -17.04
C GLY A 243 3.78 6.45 -15.98
N LYS A 244 3.12 7.36 -15.26
CA LYS A 244 3.75 8.15 -14.21
C LYS A 244 3.73 7.44 -12.88
N ILE A 245 4.68 7.78 -12.01
CA ILE A 245 4.72 7.31 -10.63
C ILE A 245 3.71 8.10 -9.79
N ASP A 246 2.90 7.40 -9.00
CA ASP A 246 1.95 7.99 -8.07
C ASP A 246 2.54 8.11 -6.65
N LYS A 247 1.83 8.76 -5.75
CA LYS A 247 2.22 8.92 -4.35
C LYS A 247 2.38 7.55 -3.66
N PHE A 248 3.37 7.44 -2.80
CA PHE A 248 3.62 6.23 -2.03
C PHE A 248 2.83 6.22 -0.73
N LYS A 249 2.19 5.09 -0.44
CA LYS A 249 1.51 4.81 0.82
C LYS A 249 2.52 4.42 1.90
N LYS A 250 2.20 4.67 3.17
CA LYS A 250 3.10 4.55 4.32
C LYS A 250 3.36 3.11 4.81
N ALA A 251 2.56 2.12 4.42
CA ALA A 251 2.59 0.77 4.98
C ALA A 251 4.00 0.14 5.02
N PHE A 252 4.77 0.26 3.96
CA PHE A 252 6.14 -0.28 3.92
C PHE A 252 7.09 0.45 4.88
N ALA A 253 6.90 1.76 5.08
CA ALA A 253 7.74 2.57 5.96
C ALA A 253 7.47 2.26 7.44
N ILE A 254 6.21 1.98 7.79
CA ILE A 254 5.83 1.51 9.12
C ILE A 254 6.51 0.18 9.42
N LEU A 255 6.38 -0.80 8.54
CA LEU A 255 7.05 -2.10 8.68
C LEU A 255 8.57 -1.95 8.79
N ALA A 256 9.16 -1.12 7.93
CA ALA A 256 10.59 -0.87 7.90
C ALA A 256 11.10 -0.31 9.23
N LYS A 257 10.46 0.73 9.74
CA LYS A 257 10.86 1.40 10.97
C LYS A 257 10.62 0.54 12.21
N GLU A 258 9.39 0.02 12.36
CA GLU A 258 9.02 -0.72 13.58
C GLU A 258 9.77 -2.04 13.73
N LEU A 259 10.16 -2.68 12.63
CA LEU A 259 10.92 -3.92 12.63
C LEU A 259 12.42 -3.72 12.36
N ASN A 260 12.86 -2.47 12.21
CA ASN A 260 14.24 -2.11 11.85
C ASN A 260 14.78 -2.90 10.63
N VAL A 261 13.98 -2.93 9.56
CA VAL A 261 14.30 -3.61 8.30
C VAL A 261 14.55 -2.58 7.22
N ASP A 262 15.72 -2.64 6.59
CA ASP A 262 16.12 -1.71 5.53
C ASP A 262 15.24 -1.83 4.28
N VAL A 263 15.05 -0.72 3.59
CA VAL A 263 14.34 -0.64 2.31
C VAL A 263 15.33 -0.74 1.16
N GLN A 264 15.06 -1.64 0.21
CA GLN A 264 15.81 -1.79 -1.04
C GLN A 264 14.98 -1.24 -2.20
N PRO A 265 15.17 0.02 -2.61
CA PRO A 265 14.48 0.55 -3.77
C PRO A 265 14.97 -0.13 -5.06
N TYR A 266 14.05 -0.31 -6.01
CA TYR A 266 14.40 -0.67 -7.38
C TYR A 266 13.41 0.00 -8.35
N VAL A 267 13.82 0.12 -9.61
CA VAL A 267 13.03 0.77 -10.66
C VAL A 267 12.78 -0.21 -11.79
N ILE A 268 11.54 -0.22 -12.28
CA ILE A 268 11.16 -0.90 -13.50
C ILE A 268 10.86 0.16 -14.55
N SER A 269 11.51 0.08 -15.71
CA SER A 269 11.32 0.99 -16.84
C SER A 269 11.02 0.21 -18.11
N GLY A 270 10.08 0.70 -18.93
CA GLY A 270 9.68 0.09 -20.19
C GLY A 270 8.56 -0.95 -20.08
N ALA A 271 8.11 -1.29 -18.87
CA ALA A 271 7.08 -2.30 -18.70
C ALA A 271 5.67 -1.75 -19.00
N TYR A 272 5.43 -0.48 -18.71
CA TYR A 272 4.16 0.20 -19.01
C TYR A 272 3.91 0.25 -20.51
N GLU A 273 4.89 0.65 -21.31
CA GLU A 273 4.80 0.77 -22.77
C GLU A 273 4.52 -0.56 -23.44
N LEU A 274 5.04 -1.65 -22.87
CA LEU A 274 4.91 -2.98 -23.45
C LEU A 274 3.66 -3.72 -22.99
N PHE A 275 3.23 -3.51 -21.73
CA PHE A 275 2.04 -4.18 -21.20
C PHE A 275 1.31 -3.32 -20.15
N PRO A 276 0.67 -2.20 -20.56
CA PRO A 276 -0.14 -1.38 -19.66
C PRO A 276 -1.40 -2.11 -19.19
N ALA A 277 -2.02 -1.62 -18.13
CA ALA A 277 -3.17 -2.26 -17.46
C ALA A 277 -4.40 -2.48 -18.36
N ASN A 278 -4.55 -1.69 -19.44
CA ASN A 278 -5.68 -1.73 -20.36
C ASN A 278 -5.47 -2.66 -21.58
N LYS A 279 -4.33 -3.34 -21.68
CA LYS A 279 -4.03 -4.27 -22.80
C LYS A 279 -4.15 -5.73 -22.36
N LYS A 280 -4.61 -6.58 -23.28
CA LYS A 280 -4.75 -8.02 -23.04
C LYS A 280 -3.46 -8.81 -23.30
N PHE A 281 -2.60 -8.31 -24.20
CA PHE A 281 -1.37 -8.99 -24.61
C PHE A 281 -0.19 -8.03 -24.56
N PRO A 282 0.98 -8.52 -24.11
CA PRO A 282 2.20 -7.73 -24.11
C PRO A 282 2.79 -7.59 -25.54
N ARG A 283 3.61 -6.55 -25.71
CA ARG A 283 4.40 -6.31 -26.93
C ARG A 283 5.87 -6.63 -26.68
N PRO A 284 6.64 -7.05 -27.69
CA PRO A 284 8.08 -7.20 -27.54
C PRO A 284 8.76 -5.85 -27.36
N GLY A 285 9.82 -5.81 -26.55
CA GLY A 285 10.55 -4.56 -26.33
C GLY A 285 11.68 -4.68 -25.33
N LYS A 286 12.15 -3.55 -24.83
CA LYS A 286 13.21 -3.49 -23.80
C LYS A 286 12.62 -3.11 -22.46
N ILE A 287 12.97 -3.88 -21.43
CA ILE A 287 12.66 -3.55 -20.04
C ILE A 287 13.98 -3.44 -19.28
N THR A 288 14.06 -2.48 -18.38
CA THR A 288 15.18 -2.38 -17.44
C THR A 288 14.67 -2.54 -16.02
N VAL A 289 15.34 -3.37 -15.24
CA VAL A 289 15.16 -3.47 -13.78
C VAL A 289 16.45 -3.03 -13.13
N GLU A 290 16.42 -1.99 -12.31
CA GLU A 290 17.62 -1.44 -11.68
C GLU A 290 17.45 -1.34 -10.17
N PHE A 291 18.31 -2.05 -9.41
CA PHE A 291 18.35 -1.97 -7.95
C PHE A 291 19.18 -0.76 -7.54
N LEU A 292 18.61 0.09 -6.70
CA LEU A 292 19.25 1.31 -6.21
C LEU A 292 19.98 1.05 -4.89
N ASP A 293 20.59 2.07 -4.32
CA ASP A 293 21.25 1.93 -3.02
C ASP A 293 20.20 1.74 -1.92
N LYS A 294 20.54 0.87 -0.96
CA LYS A 294 19.69 0.55 0.17
C LYS A 294 19.48 1.77 1.07
N ILE A 295 18.27 1.96 1.52
CA ILE A 295 17.90 3.00 2.49
C ILE A 295 17.89 2.36 3.86
N LYS A 296 18.82 2.79 4.71
CA LYS A 296 18.81 2.47 6.13
C LYS A 296 17.76 3.31 6.81
N VAL A 297 16.94 2.67 7.66
CA VAL A 297 15.77 3.30 8.28
C VAL A 297 16.04 3.82 9.69
N GLU A 298 17.22 3.53 10.23
CA GLU A 298 17.63 3.99 11.54
C GLU A 298 17.53 5.52 11.65
N ASN A 299 16.88 6.00 12.71
CA ASN A 299 16.64 7.42 12.99
C ASN A 299 15.75 8.18 11.99
N LEU A 300 15.07 7.49 11.07
CA LEU A 300 14.12 8.12 10.16
C LEU A 300 12.68 8.00 10.70
N THR A 301 11.86 9.01 10.42
CA THR A 301 10.41 8.96 10.57
C THR A 301 9.76 8.18 9.42
N TYR A 302 8.50 7.79 9.55
CA TYR A 302 7.77 7.13 8.46
C TYR A 302 7.76 7.99 7.19
N ASP A 303 7.48 9.28 7.33
CA ASP A 303 7.41 10.21 6.19
C ASP A 303 8.78 10.41 5.53
N GLU A 304 9.86 10.46 6.30
CA GLU A 304 11.22 10.52 5.74
C GLU A 304 11.57 9.25 4.96
N ILE A 305 11.17 8.06 5.44
CA ILE A 305 11.38 6.79 4.72
C ILE A 305 10.59 6.81 3.41
N VAL A 306 9.31 7.22 3.44
CA VAL A 306 8.47 7.33 2.25
C VAL A 306 9.06 8.31 1.25
N ASN A 307 9.37 9.53 1.69
CA ASN A 307 9.86 10.61 0.82
C ASN A 307 11.22 10.26 0.21
N LYS A 308 12.13 9.70 1.00
CA LYS A 308 13.46 9.28 0.51
C LYS A 308 13.34 8.17 -0.52
N THR A 309 12.48 7.17 -0.27
CA THR A 309 12.24 6.06 -1.19
C THR A 309 11.59 6.55 -2.49
N TYR A 310 10.56 7.39 -2.39
CA TYR A 310 9.90 8.00 -3.53
C TYR A 310 10.87 8.83 -4.38
N THR A 311 11.66 9.69 -3.75
CA THR A 311 12.59 10.59 -4.44
C THR A 311 13.66 9.83 -5.22
N VAL A 312 14.29 8.79 -4.62
CA VAL A 312 15.33 8.04 -5.33
C VAL A 312 14.76 7.24 -6.51
N ILE A 313 13.53 6.69 -6.38
CA ILE A 313 12.85 5.99 -7.47
C ILE A 313 12.44 6.97 -8.57
N LYS A 314 11.80 8.10 -8.21
CA LYS A 314 11.37 9.14 -9.16
C LYS A 314 12.53 9.69 -9.96
N ASN A 315 13.59 10.14 -9.29
CA ASN A 315 14.77 10.70 -9.95
C ASN A 315 15.39 9.69 -10.93
N LYS A 316 15.33 8.40 -10.59
CA LYS A 316 15.85 7.35 -11.46
C LYS A 316 14.96 7.06 -12.68
N ILE A 317 13.64 7.24 -12.56
CA ILE A 317 12.71 7.14 -13.69
C ILE A 317 12.92 8.31 -14.67
N GLU A 318 13.20 9.50 -14.15
CA GLU A 318 13.35 10.75 -14.91
C GLU A 318 14.75 10.93 -15.53
N SER A 319 15.75 10.10 -15.15
CA SER A 319 17.14 10.11 -15.66
C SER A 319 17.32 9.21 -16.88
#